data_e7c191389be3b98f3c6a12047690fe68
#
_entry.id   e7c191389be3b98f3c6a12047690fe68
#
_cell.length_a   1.000
_cell.length_b   1.000
_cell.length_c   1.000
_cell.angle_alpha   90.00
_cell.angle_beta   90.00
_cell.angle_gamma   90.00
#
_symmetry.space_group_name_H-M   'P 1'
#
loop_
_entity.id
_entity.type
_entity.pdbx_description
1 polymer ?
#
loop_
_entity_poly.entity_id
_entity_poly.type
_entity_poly.pdbx_seq_one_letter_code
_entity_poly.pdbx_strand_id
1 'polypeptide(L)'
;MKIISRITIIAIAVSLSNAVVSQEKPLSQQVAATVLKLWPDTIPVGSQTKWSYDMGVVLKGFEGIWMNTGDISYFNSIQKKIDFFVKDDGNIKNYELDEYNLDHVNNGKLVLLLYRVLGREKYKKAADLLRSQLKTHPRTKEGGFWHKKIYTNQMWLDGLYMGGPFYAEYAMLFEGSAFDDITNQFIWMEKHARDAKTGLLYHAWDESKEQKWANKETGTSPLFWSRAMGWYADALVDALDYFPADHPKRQTLIDILNRLVNAIEKQQDKTTGLWYDVMNYNGPGKEKNYFEASASCQFTYAIAKGVRKGYLPAAKLAIAKRSYAGIVKQFIKVENGQTNLYGTVKVSGLGGNPYRDGSFEYYMSEPVIVNDPKGVGAFLLASTEMEKLATLSIGNGKTILLDRYFNSEKRKDATGKDVYWHYVWEERSNSGFNTWGNIFERYGAKLSSLDIAPTAANLKNASVYIIVDPDHKKDNPNPNYVSDNNIKVITDWVKAGGKLILMANDSANCDLQHFNKLAEVFGIKFTDKSINMVKNDVFEQGAVLPGSNNPIFKTTKKMYLKEVSALELHSPKNANAVKDGDVIIATAKSGKGLVFAVGDPWLYNEYVDGRKPPAEYQNYKAAEDLVKWLLKK
;
A
#
# COMPACT_ATOMS: atom_id res chain seq x y z
N MET A 1 40.00 -77.09 -18.08
CA MET A 1 38.80 -76.70 -17.35
C MET A 1 38.89 -75.19 -17.07
N LYS A 2 38.17 -74.37 -17.80
CA LYS A 2 38.13 -72.90 -17.63
C LYS A 2 36.81 -72.56 -16.95
N ILE A 3 36.91 -71.98 -15.75
CA ILE A 3 35.75 -71.47 -15.00
C ILE A 3 35.57 -70.02 -15.40
N ILE A 4 34.41 -69.72 -16.03
CA ILE A 4 34.03 -68.34 -16.42
C ILE A 4 33.16 -67.82 -15.26
N SER A 5 33.70 -66.80 -14.56
CA SER A 5 32.94 -66.07 -13.52
C SER A 5 32.08 -64.99 -14.21
N ARG A 6 30.77 -65.06 -14.00
CA ARG A 6 29.81 -64.01 -14.43
C ARG A 6 29.71 -62.97 -13.33
N ILE A 7 30.15 -61.73 -13.65
CA ILE A 7 29.92 -60.57 -12.82
C ILE A 7 28.57 -59.96 -13.23
N THR A 8 27.62 -59.98 -12.31
CA THR A 8 26.32 -59.31 -12.47
C THR A 8 26.46 -57.88 -11.97
N ILE A 9 26.39 -56.92 -12.90
CA ILE A 9 26.35 -55.47 -12.56
C ILE A 9 24.91 -55.13 -12.20
N ILE A 10 24.67 -54.81 -10.92
CA ILE A 10 23.40 -54.25 -10.45
C ILE A 10 23.48 -52.72 -10.67
N ALA A 11 22.75 -52.23 -11.65
CA ALA A 11 22.55 -50.79 -11.86
C ALA A 11 21.55 -50.27 -10.83
N ILE A 12 22.03 -49.55 -9.82
CA ILE A 12 21.17 -48.80 -8.87
C ILE A 12 20.73 -47.50 -9.60
N ALA A 13 19.46 -47.48 -10.02
CA ALA A 13 18.82 -46.28 -10.50
C ALA A 13 18.52 -45.36 -9.30
N VAL A 14 19.36 -44.33 -9.12
CA VAL A 14 19.09 -43.26 -8.17
C VAL A 14 18.03 -42.35 -8.82
N SER A 15 16.79 -42.50 -8.43
CA SER A 15 15.72 -41.57 -8.74
C SER A 15 15.98 -40.23 -7.99
N LEU A 16 16.56 -39.25 -8.67
CA LEU A 16 16.57 -37.87 -8.24
C LEU A 16 15.13 -37.35 -8.26
N SER A 17 14.44 -37.47 -7.13
CA SER A 17 13.22 -36.69 -6.89
C SER A 17 13.62 -35.22 -6.85
N ASN A 18 13.30 -34.46 -7.89
CA ASN A 18 13.31 -33.01 -7.87
C ASN A 18 12.26 -32.57 -6.84
N ALA A 19 12.64 -32.48 -5.59
CA ALA A 19 11.88 -31.74 -4.60
C ALA A 19 11.80 -30.29 -5.10
N VAL A 20 10.65 -29.88 -5.60
CA VAL A 20 10.33 -28.48 -5.80
C VAL A 20 10.43 -27.85 -4.42
N VAL A 21 11.57 -27.19 -4.15
CA VAL A 21 11.71 -26.37 -2.94
C VAL A 21 10.66 -25.26 -3.09
N SER A 22 9.53 -25.44 -2.45
CA SER A 22 8.52 -24.39 -2.32
C SER A 22 9.22 -23.20 -1.66
N GLN A 23 9.33 -22.11 -2.37
CA GLN A 23 9.90 -20.89 -1.80
C GLN A 23 9.08 -20.52 -0.57
N GLU A 24 9.72 -20.43 0.59
CA GLU A 24 9.07 -20.09 1.83
C GLU A 24 8.33 -18.75 1.69
N LYS A 25 7.06 -18.69 2.15
CA LYS A 25 6.26 -17.47 2.08
C LYS A 25 6.94 -16.35 2.88
N PRO A 26 6.87 -15.10 2.42
CA PRO A 26 7.35 -13.95 3.19
C PRO A 26 6.78 -13.91 4.62
N LEU A 27 7.52 -13.35 5.57
CA LEU A 27 7.11 -13.32 6.98
C LEU A 27 5.78 -12.60 7.20
N SER A 28 5.48 -11.55 6.40
CA SER A 28 4.17 -10.91 6.43
C SER A 28 3.03 -11.91 6.17
N GLN A 29 3.18 -12.78 5.18
CA GLN A 29 2.17 -13.80 4.85
C GLN A 29 2.13 -14.94 5.87
N GLN A 30 3.27 -15.31 6.47
CA GLN A 30 3.31 -16.34 7.51
C GLN A 30 2.55 -15.90 8.78
N VAL A 31 2.83 -14.67 9.27
CA VAL A 31 2.12 -14.10 10.42
C VAL A 31 0.65 -13.85 10.09
N ALA A 32 0.33 -13.35 8.89
CA ALA A 32 -1.05 -13.16 8.46
C ALA A 32 -1.83 -14.48 8.40
N ALA A 33 -1.21 -15.59 8.00
CA ALA A 33 -1.85 -16.92 8.05
C ALA A 33 -2.20 -17.34 9.49
N THR A 34 -1.33 -17.05 10.47
CA THR A 34 -1.63 -17.22 11.88
C THR A 34 -2.84 -16.39 12.31
N VAL A 35 -2.88 -15.10 11.91
CA VAL A 35 -3.97 -14.17 12.21
C VAL A 35 -5.32 -14.65 11.64
N LEU A 36 -5.33 -15.09 10.38
CA LEU A 36 -6.54 -15.60 9.73
C LEU A 36 -7.08 -16.85 10.44
N LYS A 37 -6.19 -17.68 10.99
CA LYS A 37 -6.55 -18.86 11.78
C LYS A 37 -7.07 -18.50 13.17
N LEU A 38 -6.42 -17.53 13.84
CA LEU A 38 -6.82 -17.09 15.18
C LEU A 38 -8.12 -16.28 15.19
N TRP A 39 -8.32 -15.43 14.17
CA TRP A 39 -9.42 -14.48 14.09
C TRP A 39 -10.15 -14.56 12.73
N PRO A 40 -10.85 -15.67 12.45
CA PRO A 40 -11.48 -15.86 11.14
C PRO A 40 -12.64 -14.90 10.87
N ASP A 41 -13.37 -14.47 11.90
CA ASP A 41 -14.58 -13.64 11.75
C ASP A 41 -14.37 -12.18 12.11
N THR A 42 -13.88 -11.91 13.31
CA THR A 42 -13.58 -10.56 13.80
C THR A 42 -12.30 -10.56 14.61
N ILE A 43 -11.72 -9.40 14.87
CA ILE A 43 -10.55 -9.27 15.74
C ILE A 43 -11.07 -8.78 17.11
N PRO A 44 -11.04 -9.62 18.14
CA PRO A 44 -11.60 -9.30 19.45
C PRO A 44 -10.65 -8.40 20.24
N VAL A 45 -11.23 -7.61 21.16
CA VAL A 45 -10.51 -6.91 22.22
C VAL A 45 -10.77 -7.66 23.52
N GLY A 46 -9.78 -8.44 23.97
CA GLY A 46 -9.99 -9.43 25.02
C GLY A 46 -11.00 -10.50 24.56
N SER A 47 -12.10 -10.66 25.30
CA SER A 47 -13.20 -11.58 24.95
C SER A 47 -14.35 -10.90 24.17
N GLN A 48 -14.24 -9.60 23.85
CA GLN A 48 -15.34 -8.83 23.29
C GLN A 48 -15.15 -8.51 21.82
N THR A 49 -16.22 -8.65 21.04
CA THR A 49 -16.29 -8.19 19.66
C THR A 49 -16.73 -6.73 19.65
N LYS A 50 -15.81 -5.81 19.36
CA LYS A 50 -16.03 -4.36 19.38
C LYS A 50 -15.55 -3.68 18.11
N TRP A 51 -16.17 -2.56 17.76
CA TRP A 51 -15.62 -1.60 16.83
C TRP A 51 -14.41 -0.91 17.48
N SER A 52 -13.22 -1.44 17.27
CA SER A 52 -11.98 -1.00 17.93
C SER A 52 -10.84 -0.85 16.93
N TYR A 53 -9.93 0.09 17.20
CA TYR A 53 -8.73 0.35 16.38
C TYR A 53 -7.82 -0.87 16.22
N ASP A 54 -7.82 -1.82 17.17
CA ASP A 54 -7.06 -3.07 17.09
C ASP A 54 -7.30 -3.79 15.76
N MET A 55 -8.57 -3.86 15.36
CA MET A 55 -8.96 -4.43 14.07
C MET A 55 -8.38 -3.61 12.90
N GLY A 56 -8.51 -2.29 12.94
CA GLY A 56 -8.04 -1.41 11.88
C GLY A 56 -6.54 -1.50 11.63
N VAL A 57 -5.74 -1.67 12.68
CA VAL A 57 -4.28 -1.81 12.55
C VAL A 57 -3.91 -3.12 11.82
N VAL A 58 -4.52 -4.23 12.20
CA VAL A 58 -4.29 -5.53 11.53
C VAL A 58 -4.76 -5.51 10.08
N LEU A 59 -5.94 -4.95 9.82
CA LEU A 59 -6.51 -4.91 8.48
C LEU A 59 -5.72 -3.97 7.53
N LYS A 60 -5.08 -2.93 8.04
CA LYS A 60 -4.11 -2.14 7.24
C LYS A 60 -2.91 -2.99 6.83
N GLY A 61 -2.43 -3.86 7.70
CA GLY A 61 -1.42 -4.86 7.33
C GLY A 61 -1.90 -5.80 6.22
N PHE A 62 -3.15 -6.26 6.27
CA PHE A 62 -3.74 -7.07 5.21
C PHE A 62 -3.86 -6.32 3.88
N GLU A 63 -4.25 -5.05 3.89
CA GLU A 63 -4.22 -4.20 2.69
C GLU A 63 -2.81 -4.18 2.07
N GLY A 64 -1.77 -4.01 2.91
CA GLY A 64 -0.38 -4.03 2.45
C GLY A 64 0.01 -5.35 1.76
N ILE A 65 -0.39 -6.48 2.32
CA ILE A 65 -0.12 -7.81 1.73
C ILE A 65 -0.92 -7.98 0.42
N TRP A 66 -2.21 -7.66 0.42
CA TRP A 66 -3.05 -7.72 -0.78
C TRP A 66 -2.45 -6.92 -1.94
N MET A 67 -2.07 -5.67 -1.70
CA MET A 67 -1.43 -4.80 -2.70
C MET A 67 -0.07 -5.32 -3.18
N ASN A 68 0.63 -6.13 -2.38
CA ASN A 68 1.93 -6.71 -2.74
C ASN A 68 1.83 -8.07 -3.44
N THR A 69 0.66 -8.72 -3.41
CA THR A 69 0.52 -10.12 -3.86
C THR A 69 -0.64 -10.35 -4.83
N GLY A 70 -1.66 -9.49 -4.82
CA GLY A 70 -2.94 -9.73 -5.50
C GLY A 70 -3.74 -10.89 -4.89
N ASP A 71 -3.38 -11.37 -3.69
CA ASP A 71 -4.13 -12.43 -3.01
C ASP A 71 -5.42 -11.86 -2.40
N ILE A 72 -6.53 -12.16 -3.07
CA ILE A 72 -7.87 -11.66 -2.72
C ILE A 72 -8.34 -12.09 -1.33
N SER A 73 -7.77 -13.13 -0.75
CA SER A 73 -8.18 -13.61 0.58
C SER A 73 -8.02 -12.54 1.66
N TYR A 74 -7.01 -11.69 1.54
CA TYR A 74 -6.79 -10.57 2.46
C TYR A 74 -7.84 -9.47 2.29
N PHE A 75 -8.17 -9.09 1.06
CA PHE A 75 -9.24 -8.12 0.80
C PHE A 75 -10.61 -8.64 1.27
N ASN A 76 -10.92 -9.89 0.99
CA ASN A 76 -12.15 -10.53 1.46
C ASN A 76 -12.23 -10.57 3.00
N SER A 77 -11.09 -10.79 3.67
CA SER A 77 -11.02 -10.72 5.14
C SER A 77 -11.26 -9.30 5.65
N ILE A 78 -10.71 -8.27 4.99
CA ILE A 78 -10.99 -6.86 5.30
C ILE A 78 -12.48 -6.59 5.15
N GLN A 79 -13.05 -6.90 3.99
CA GLN A 79 -14.47 -6.65 3.72
C GLN A 79 -15.38 -7.38 4.71
N LYS A 80 -15.15 -8.68 4.95
CA LYS A 80 -15.93 -9.49 5.91
C LYS A 80 -15.96 -8.86 7.30
N LYS A 81 -14.80 -8.43 7.81
CA LYS A 81 -14.66 -7.89 9.15
C LYS A 81 -15.26 -6.48 9.28
N ILE A 82 -15.17 -5.65 8.26
CA ILE A 82 -15.83 -4.34 8.24
C ILE A 82 -17.34 -4.49 8.07
N ASP A 83 -17.81 -5.38 7.19
CA ASP A 83 -19.24 -5.65 6.97
C ASP A 83 -19.94 -6.26 8.18
N PHE A 84 -19.22 -6.87 9.11
CA PHE A 84 -19.78 -7.30 10.39
C PHE A 84 -20.30 -6.12 11.22
N PHE A 85 -19.68 -4.94 11.08
CA PHE A 85 -20.04 -3.75 11.84
C PHE A 85 -20.83 -2.72 11.01
N VAL A 86 -20.47 -2.52 9.75
CA VAL A 86 -21.09 -1.50 8.87
C VAL A 86 -22.36 -2.05 8.24
N LYS A 87 -23.50 -1.47 8.62
CA LYS A 87 -24.82 -1.82 8.08
C LYS A 87 -25.06 -1.17 6.71
N ASP A 88 -26.10 -1.60 6.01
CA ASP A 88 -26.42 -1.08 4.66
C ASP A 88 -26.88 0.39 4.68
N ASP A 89 -27.38 0.88 5.79
CA ASP A 89 -27.73 2.29 6.00
C ASP A 89 -26.51 3.17 6.34
N GLY A 90 -25.33 2.59 6.55
CA GLY A 90 -24.09 3.26 6.94
C GLY A 90 -23.87 3.36 8.45
N ASN A 91 -24.82 2.92 9.25
CA ASN A 91 -24.63 2.87 10.71
C ASN A 91 -23.59 1.81 11.09
N ILE A 92 -22.85 2.09 12.17
CA ILE A 92 -21.76 1.21 12.65
C ILE A 92 -22.18 0.58 13.98
N LYS A 93 -22.21 -0.75 14.02
CA LYS A 93 -22.53 -1.50 15.24
C LYS A 93 -21.50 -1.23 16.34
N ASN A 94 -21.96 -0.99 17.57
CA ASN A 94 -21.12 -0.68 18.74
C ASN A 94 -20.26 0.58 18.55
N TYR A 95 -20.75 1.55 17.82
CA TYR A 95 -20.18 2.88 17.68
C TYR A 95 -21.22 3.93 18.11
N GLU A 96 -20.83 4.77 19.05
CA GLU A 96 -21.64 5.88 19.53
C GLU A 96 -20.86 7.18 19.32
N LEU A 97 -21.40 8.09 18.53
CA LEU A 97 -20.74 9.36 18.19
C LEU A 97 -20.42 10.18 19.44
N ASP A 98 -21.35 10.21 20.41
CA ASP A 98 -21.25 11.02 21.62
C ASP A 98 -20.18 10.57 22.61
N GLU A 99 -19.57 9.39 22.41
CA GLU A 99 -18.37 9.00 23.13
C GLU A 99 -17.16 9.84 22.73
N TYR A 100 -17.20 10.46 21.56
CA TYR A 100 -16.09 11.24 21.00
C TYR A 100 -14.75 10.56 21.26
N ASN A 101 -14.63 9.33 20.78
CA ASN A 101 -13.47 8.49 20.98
C ASN A 101 -12.69 8.38 19.65
N LEU A 102 -11.47 8.94 19.61
CA LEU A 102 -10.63 8.88 18.40
C LEU A 102 -10.27 7.44 18.01
N ASP A 103 -10.15 6.51 18.97
CA ASP A 103 -9.86 5.10 18.67
C ASP A 103 -10.89 4.48 17.74
N HIS A 104 -12.15 4.91 17.83
CA HIS A 104 -13.22 4.41 16.97
C HIS A 104 -13.14 4.93 15.53
N VAL A 105 -12.43 6.03 15.29
CA VAL A 105 -12.24 6.60 13.94
C VAL A 105 -11.23 5.78 13.12
N ASN A 106 -10.32 5.05 13.76
CA ASN A 106 -9.23 4.35 13.10
C ASN A 106 -9.67 3.40 11.98
N ASN A 107 -10.74 2.64 12.19
CA ASN A 107 -11.28 1.71 11.19
C ASN A 107 -11.84 2.43 9.95
N GLY A 108 -12.07 3.72 10.02
CA GLY A 108 -12.50 4.55 8.89
C GLY A 108 -11.59 4.46 7.68
N LYS A 109 -10.29 4.20 7.88
CA LYS A 109 -9.32 3.95 6.79
C LYS A 109 -9.73 2.76 5.93
N LEU A 110 -10.25 1.69 6.54
CA LEU A 110 -10.71 0.51 5.83
C LEU A 110 -12.11 0.71 5.22
N VAL A 111 -12.93 1.53 5.84
CA VAL A 111 -14.23 1.96 5.29
C VAL A 111 -14.00 2.75 4.00
N LEU A 112 -13.06 3.70 3.99
CA LEU A 112 -12.69 4.47 2.80
C LEU A 112 -12.03 3.58 1.73
N LEU A 113 -11.19 2.63 2.12
CA LEU A 113 -10.66 1.63 1.20
C LEU A 113 -11.78 0.90 0.47
N LEU A 114 -12.75 0.36 1.21
CA LEU A 114 -13.88 -0.38 0.63
C LEU A 114 -14.76 0.52 -0.24
N TYR A 115 -14.97 1.78 0.14
CA TYR A 115 -15.66 2.74 -0.71
C TYR A 115 -14.93 2.96 -2.04
N ARG A 116 -13.62 3.23 -2.00
CA ARG A 116 -12.80 3.49 -3.20
C ARG A 116 -12.70 2.29 -4.13
N VAL A 117 -12.73 1.08 -3.58
CA VAL A 117 -12.60 -0.17 -4.35
C VAL A 117 -13.94 -0.65 -4.89
N LEU A 118 -15.00 -0.59 -4.08
CA LEU A 118 -16.30 -1.20 -4.40
C LEU A 118 -17.38 -0.19 -4.81
N GLY A 119 -17.20 1.10 -4.51
CA GLY A 119 -18.17 2.16 -4.83
C GLY A 119 -19.50 2.08 -4.08
N ARG A 120 -19.59 1.25 -3.00
CA ARG A 120 -20.87 1.04 -2.30
C ARG A 120 -21.19 2.18 -1.36
N GLU A 121 -22.40 2.72 -1.47
CA GLU A 121 -22.87 3.89 -0.71
C GLU A 121 -22.82 3.71 0.82
N LYS A 122 -23.03 2.50 1.32
CA LYS A 122 -22.96 2.21 2.76
C LYS A 122 -21.62 2.60 3.38
N TYR A 123 -20.51 2.40 2.65
CA TYR A 123 -19.18 2.78 3.14
C TYR A 123 -18.98 4.30 3.12
N LYS A 124 -19.55 5.00 2.13
CA LYS A 124 -19.54 6.46 2.11
C LYS A 124 -20.28 7.03 3.32
N LYS A 125 -21.49 6.54 3.58
CA LYS A 125 -22.29 6.95 4.76
C LYS A 125 -21.58 6.64 6.07
N ALA A 126 -20.96 5.48 6.21
CA ALA A 126 -20.18 5.14 7.40
C ALA A 126 -18.95 6.05 7.57
N ALA A 127 -18.25 6.39 6.48
CA ALA A 127 -17.16 7.36 6.53
C ALA A 127 -17.65 8.77 6.91
N ASP A 128 -18.81 9.19 6.40
CA ASP A 128 -19.43 10.47 6.75
C ASP A 128 -19.83 10.52 8.23
N LEU A 129 -20.33 9.41 8.79
CA LEU A 129 -20.63 9.29 10.21
C LEU A 129 -19.37 9.48 11.06
N LEU A 130 -18.26 8.81 10.72
CA LEU A 130 -16.99 8.98 11.42
C LEU A 130 -16.41 10.40 11.24
N ARG A 131 -16.58 11.00 10.06
CA ARG A 131 -16.18 12.39 9.83
C ARG A 131 -17.02 13.37 10.63
N SER A 132 -18.31 13.11 10.81
CA SER A 132 -19.19 13.96 11.63
C SER A 132 -18.76 14.01 13.10
N GLN A 133 -18.24 12.91 13.65
CA GLN A 133 -17.59 12.93 14.96
C GLN A 133 -16.44 13.96 15.00
N LEU A 134 -15.53 13.95 14.02
CA LEU A 134 -14.39 14.88 14.00
C LEU A 134 -14.81 16.35 13.83
N LYS A 135 -15.95 16.63 13.20
CA LYS A 135 -16.48 18.00 13.05
C LYS A 135 -16.90 18.60 14.39
N THR A 136 -17.48 17.80 15.27
CA THR A 136 -18.01 18.23 16.57
C THR A 136 -17.15 17.76 17.75
N HIS A 137 -16.03 17.09 17.49
CA HIS A 137 -15.13 16.54 18.48
C HIS A 137 -14.63 17.62 19.46
N PRO A 138 -14.66 17.40 20.78
CA PRO A 138 -14.11 18.33 21.74
C PRO A 138 -12.65 18.66 21.45
N ARG A 139 -12.28 19.92 21.66
CA ARG A 139 -10.95 20.44 21.32
C ARG A 139 -10.35 21.23 22.49
N THR A 140 -9.03 21.28 22.51
CA THR A 140 -8.28 22.23 23.33
C THR A 140 -8.52 23.66 22.84
N LYS A 141 -8.10 24.67 23.59
CA LYS A 141 -8.24 26.09 23.23
C LYS A 141 -7.55 26.44 21.90
N GLU A 142 -6.42 25.78 21.59
CA GLU A 142 -5.71 25.94 20.31
C GLU A 142 -6.39 25.18 19.17
N GLY A 143 -7.29 24.24 19.44
CA GLY A 143 -8.03 23.46 18.43
C GLY A 143 -7.63 21.99 18.31
N GLY A 144 -6.72 21.49 19.15
CA GLY A 144 -6.30 20.08 19.17
C GLY A 144 -7.44 19.16 19.65
N PHE A 145 -7.64 18.03 18.98
CA PHE A 145 -8.65 17.06 19.40
C PHE A 145 -8.31 16.46 20.76
N TRP A 146 -9.29 16.40 21.68
CA TRP A 146 -9.17 15.53 22.84
C TRP A 146 -9.06 14.08 22.38
N HIS A 147 -8.26 13.27 23.05
CA HIS A 147 -8.16 11.87 22.67
C HIS A 147 -9.50 11.13 22.80
N LYS A 148 -10.24 11.43 23.91
CA LYS A 148 -11.62 10.95 24.14
C LYS A 148 -12.37 11.99 24.97
N LYS A 149 -13.68 12.01 24.89
CA LYS A 149 -14.52 12.88 25.74
C LYS A 149 -14.22 12.71 27.22
N ILE A 150 -13.97 11.47 27.67
CA ILE A 150 -13.62 11.16 29.07
C ILE A 150 -12.21 11.63 29.46
N TYR A 151 -11.36 12.00 28.52
CA TYR A 151 -10.02 12.56 28.73
C TYR A 151 -10.03 14.05 28.41
N THR A 152 -10.76 14.79 29.23
CA THR A 152 -11.01 16.23 29.07
C THR A 152 -9.68 16.99 28.93
N ASN A 153 -9.57 17.89 27.94
CA ASN A 153 -8.41 18.73 27.67
C ASN A 153 -7.11 17.98 27.31
N GLN A 154 -7.17 16.68 26.96
CA GLN A 154 -5.98 15.88 26.74
C GLN A 154 -5.77 15.55 25.26
N MET A 155 -4.60 15.86 24.71
CA MET A 155 -4.10 15.32 23.46
C MET A 155 -3.12 14.18 23.76
N TRP A 156 -3.26 13.06 23.07
CA TRP A 156 -2.34 11.93 23.14
C TRP A 156 -1.73 11.68 21.77
N LEU A 157 -0.48 11.22 21.73
CA LEU A 157 0.18 10.84 20.47
C LEU A 157 -0.61 9.79 19.70
N ASP A 158 -1.22 8.85 20.41
CA ASP A 158 -2.09 7.79 19.88
C ASP A 158 -3.23 8.36 19.02
N GLY A 159 -3.85 9.46 19.50
CA GLY A 159 -4.97 10.11 18.82
C GLY A 159 -4.64 10.57 17.41
N LEU A 160 -3.38 10.92 17.14
CA LEU A 160 -2.93 11.34 15.82
C LEU A 160 -2.98 10.18 14.80
N TYR A 161 -2.66 8.95 15.22
CA TYR A 161 -2.83 7.77 14.37
C TYR A 161 -4.28 7.34 14.26
N MET A 162 -5.03 7.45 15.34
CA MET A 162 -6.43 7.03 15.37
C MET A 162 -7.30 7.85 14.42
N GLY A 163 -7.12 9.18 14.40
CA GLY A 163 -7.92 10.07 13.57
C GLY A 163 -7.22 10.58 12.30
N GLY A 164 -5.91 10.85 12.36
CA GLY A 164 -5.19 11.62 11.34
C GLY A 164 -5.19 11.02 9.94
N PRO A 165 -4.77 9.76 9.72
CA PRO A 165 -4.77 9.15 8.39
C PRO A 165 -6.17 9.01 7.77
N PHE A 166 -7.19 8.67 8.56
CA PHE A 166 -8.58 8.68 8.08
C PHE A 166 -9.01 10.08 7.64
N TYR A 167 -8.73 11.09 8.49
CA TYR A 167 -9.09 12.47 8.20
C TYR A 167 -8.38 12.98 6.93
N ALA A 168 -7.10 12.63 6.74
CA ALA A 168 -6.36 12.99 5.54
C ALA A 168 -6.91 12.33 4.27
N GLU A 169 -7.26 11.04 4.32
CA GLU A 169 -7.86 10.33 3.19
C GLU A 169 -9.27 10.87 2.87
N TYR A 170 -10.08 11.13 3.91
CA TYR A 170 -11.39 11.74 3.73
C TYR A 170 -11.28 13.15 3.14
N ALA A 171 -10.32 13.95 3.60
CA ALA A 171 -10.08 15.29 3.08
C ALA A 171 -9.68 15.26 1.59
N MET A 172 -8.78 14.36 1.21
CA MET A 172 -8.40 14.18 -0.19
C MET A 172 -9.61 13.85 -1.09
N LEU A 173 -10.54 13.04 -0.58
CA LEU A 173 -11.67 12.57 -1.36
C LEU A 173 -12.84 13.57 -1.40
N PHE A 174 -13.07 14.33 -0.31
CA PHE A 174 -14.33 15.05 -0.14
C PHE A 174 -14.21 16.46 0.43
N GLU A 175 -13.10 16.82 1.06
CA GLU A 175 -13.03 18.06 1.86
C GLU A 175 -11.61 18.65 1.86
N GLY A 176 -11.11 19.03 0.68
CA GLY A 176 -9.72 19.51 0.51
C GLY A 176 -9.32 20.71 1.39
N SER A 177 -10.28 21.48 1.91
CA SER A 177 -10.02 22.58 2.87
C SER A 177 -9.58 22.10 4.26
N ALA A 178 -9.72 20.81 4.58
CA ALA A 178 -9.44 20.27 5.91
C ALA A 178 -7.93 20.03 6.18
N PHE A 179 -7.07 20.06 5.18
CA PHE A 179 -5.64 19.77 5.35
C PHE A 179 -4.92 20.71 6.31
N ASP A 180 -5.36 21.96 6.43
CA ASP A 180 -4.81 22.90 7.42
C ASP A 180 -5.09 22.46 8.86
N ASP A 181 -6.33 22.03 9.16
CA ASP A 181 -6.68 21.51 10.48
C ASP A 181 -5.90 20.21 10.80
N ILE A 182 -5.81 19.30 9.82
CA ILE A 182 -5.04 18.06 9.97
C ILE A 182 -3.58 18.38 10.33
N THR A 183 -2.95 19.29 9.61
CA THR A 183 -1.56 19.69 9.87
C THR A 183 -1.41 20.29 11.27
N ASN A 184 -2.35 21.13 11.68
CA ASN A 184 -2.32 21.76 13.00
C ASN A 184 -2.41 20.75 14.15
N GLN A 185 -3.15 19.63 14.00
CA GLN A 185 -3.18 18.58 15.01
C GLN A 185 -1.76 18.03 15.29
N PHE A 186 -0.96 17.80 14.25
CA PHE A 186 0.44 17.37 14.39
C PHE A 186 1.32 18.45 14.99
N ILE A 187 1.17 19.72 14.56
CA ILE A 187 1.94 20.86 15.08
C ILE A 187 1.68 21.07 16.56
N TRP A 188 0.42 21.07 17.00
CA TRP A 188 0.07 21.28 18.42
C TRP A 188 0.61 20.15 19.29
N MET A 189 0.45 18.91 18.85
CA MET A 189 1.00 17.78 19.59
C MET A 189 2.51 17.85 19.71
N GLU A 190 3.23 18.15 18.62
CA GLU A 190 4.67 18.35 18.69
C GLU A 190 5.07 19.50 19.62
N LYS A 191 4.40 20.64 19.49
CA LYS A 191 4.67 21.85 20.29
C LYS A 191 4.63 21.58 21.79
N HIS A 192 3.64 20.80 22.23
CA HIS A 192 3.37 20.59 23.65
C HIS A 192 4.03 19.33 24.23
N ALA A 193 4.24 18.27 23.42
CA ALA A 193 4.77 17.01 23.91
C ALA A 193 6.28 16.83 23.70
N ARG A 194 6.95 17.67 22.88
CA ARG A 194 8.38 17.49 22.60
C ARG A 194 9.26 17.95 23.76
N ASP A 195 10.09 17.05 24.26
CA ASP A 195 11.15 17.39 25.20
C ASP A 195 12.33 18.05 24.48
N ALA A 196 12.70 19.26 24.92
CA ALA A 196 13.73 20.06 24.30
C ALA A 196 15.14 19.45 24.42
N LYS A 197 15.39 18.61 25.46
CA LYS A 197 16.71 18.02 25.72
C LYS A 197 16.97 16.79 24.86
N THR A 198 15.99 15.90 24.78
CA THR A 198 16.15 14.61 24.10
C THR A 198 15.59 14.63 22.68
N GLY A 199 14.62 15.51 22.40
CA GLY A 199 13.83 15.53 21.18
C GLY A 199 12.75 14.45 21.13
N LEU A 200 12.59 13.63 22.17
CA LEU A 200 11.51 12.65 22.29
C LEU A 200 10.18 13.34 22.58
N LEU A 201 9.09 12.61 22.42
CA LEU A 201 7.74 13.11 22.69
C LEU A 201 7.15 12.37 23.90
N TYR A 202 6.61 13.13 24.84
CA TYR A 202 5.83 12.58 25.95
C TYR A 202 4.54 11.92 25.42
N HIS A 203 4.05 10.88 26.10
CA HIS A 203 2.87 10.10 25.69
C HIS A 203 1.64 10.98 25.45
N ALA A 204 1.39 11.94 26.36
CA ALA A 204 0.23 12.83 26.32
C ALA A 204 0.55 14.20 26.88
N TRP A 205 -0.35 15.14 26.57
CA TRP A 205 -0.40 16.49 27.09
C TRP A 205 -1.81 16.85 27.58
N ASP A 206 -1.89 17.38 28.80
CA ASP A 206 -3.11 17.92 29.40
C ASP A 206 -3.02 19.45 29.42
N GLU A 207 -3.85 20.12 28.60
CA GLU A 207 -3.91 21.59 28.54
C GLU A 207 -4.25 22.22 29.89
N SER A 208 -5.12 21.56 30.67
CA SER A 208 -5.55 22.06 31.98
C SER A 208 -4.48 21.91 33.04
N LYS A 209 -3.56 20.96 32.92
CA LYS A 209 -2.54 20.56 33.89
C LYS A 209 -3.12 20.02 35.21
N GLU A 210 -4.40 19.69 35.20
CA GLU A 210 -5.12 19.24 36.41
C GLU A 210 -5.01 17.74 36.66
N GLN A 211 -4.75 16.96 35.61
CA GLN A 211 -4.57 15.53 35.77
C GLN A 211 -3.43 15.21 36.74
N LYS A 212 -3.63 14.18 37.56
CA LYS A 212 -2.64 13.79 38.58
C LYS A 212 -1.32 13.36 37.94
N TRP A 213 -1.37 12.76 36.75
CA TRP A 213 -0.19 12.36 35.96
C TRP A 213 0.50 13.54 35.28
N ALA A 214 -0.18 14.67 35.07
CA ALA A 214 0.32 15.80 34.33
C ALA A 214 1.35 16.63 35.12
N ASN A 215 2.44 16.99 34.48
CA ASN A 215 3.38 17.97 35.01
C ASN A 215 2.66 19.32 35.21
N LYS A 216 2.79 19.93 36.37
CA LYS A 216 2.05 21.14 36.71
C LYS A 216 2.50 22.42 35.99
N GLU A 217 3.70 22.39 35.41
CA GLU A 217 4.23 23.51 34.61
C GLU A 217 3.95 23.32 33.11
N THR A 218 4.21 22.11 32.57
CA THR A 218 4.15 21.83 31.14
C THR A 218 2.85 21.16 30.70
N GLY A 219 2.19 20.39 31.56
CA GLY A 219 1.02 19.56 31.24
C GLY A 219 1.40 18.20 30.63
N THR A 220 2.69 17.90 30.44
CA THR A 220 3.12 16.65 29.82
C THR A 220 3.01 15.46 30.77
N SER A 221 2.85 14.26 30.22
CA SER A 221 2.98 13.00 30.96
C SER A 221 4.42 12.77 31.45
N PRO A 222 4.66 11.85 32.43
CA PRO A 222 5.96 11.74 33.05
C PRO A 222 7.08 11.16 32.15
N LEU A 223 6.74 10.22 31.26
CA LEU A 223 7.70 9.37 30.57
C LEU A 223 7.45 9.30 29.06
N PHE A 224 8.46 8.80 28.35
CA PHE A 224 8.46 8.60 26.89
C PHE A 224 8.07 7.17 26.57
N TRP A 225 6.77 6.89 26.42
CA TRP A 225 6.29 5.58 26.01
C TRP A 225 6.51 5.36 24.52
N SER A 226 7.25 4.30 24.16
CA SER A 226 7.72 4.09 22.80
C SER A 226 6.60 3.87 21.80
N ARG A 227 5.56 3.08 22.14
CA ARG A 227 4.43 2.83 21.23
C ARG A 227 3.64 4.08 20.91
N ALA A 228 3.50 5.02 21.85
CA ALA A 228 2.84 6.30 21.57
C ALA A 228 3.57 7.09 20.49
N MET A 229 4.92 7.16 20.57
CA MET A 229 5.72 7.76 19.51
C MET A 229 5.68 6.96 18.20
N GLY A 230 5.55 5.64 18.29
CA GLY A 230 5.33 4.77 17.14
C GLY A 230 4.03 5.12 16.40
N TRP A 231 2.93 5.27 17.13
CA TRP A 231 1.66 5.74 16.55
C TRP A 231 1.80 7.10 15.85
N TYR A 232 2.50 8.02 16.47
CA TYR A 232 2.70 9.36 15.90
C TYR A 232 3.55 9.31 14.61
N ALA A 233 4.58 8.46 14.58
CA ALA A 233 5.40 8.24 13.40
C ALA A 233 4.60 7.62 12.23
N ASP A 234 3.79 6.59 12.54
CA ASP A 234 2.90 5.95 11.57
C ASP A 234 1.85 6.93 11.04
N ALA A 235 1.27 7.77 11.93
CA ALA A 235 0.32 8.81 11.55
C ALA A 235 0.90 9.79 10.53
N LEU A 236 2.15 10.23 10.72
CA LEU A 236 2.83 11.16 9.81
C LEU A 236 3.02 10.56 8.41
N VAL A 237 3.55 9.34 8.33
CA VAL A 237 3.83 8.71 7.03
C VAL A 237 2.55 8.27 6.31
N ASP A 238 1.49 7.93 7.05
CA ASP A 238 0.22 7.51 6.46
C ASP A 238 -0.63 8.71 6.04
N ALA A 239 -0.66 9.80 6.82
CA ALA A 239 -1.34 11.03 6.43
C ALA A 239 -0.70 11.66 5.17
N LEU A 240 0.63 11.64 5.08
CA LEU A 240 1.39 12.18 3.93
C LEU A 240 1.07 11.48 2.59
N ASP A 241 0.54 10.26 2.59
CA ASP A 241 0.08 9.59 1.37
C ASP A 241 -1.09 10.33 0.69
N TYR A 242 -1.86 11.09 1.46
CA TYR A 242 -3.08 11.76 1.01
C TYR A 242 -2.93 13.28 0.85
N PHE A 243 -1.86 13.86 1.37
CA PHE A 243 -1.60 15.29 1.21
C PHE A 243 -1.24 15.64 -0.24
N PRO A 244 -1.86 16.67 -0.83
CA PRO A 244 -1.44 17.19 -2.13
C PRO A 244 0.06 17.50 -2.15
N ALA A 245 0.73 17.22 -3.26
CA ALA A 245 2.18 17.38 -3.38
C ALA A 245 2.61 18.87 -3.23
N ASP A 246 1.74 19.79 -3.63
CA ASP A 246 1.90 21.23 -3.60
C ASP A 246 1.32 21.91 -2.35
N HIS A 247 0.77 21.14 -1.39
CA HIS A 247 0.20 21.73 -0.18
C HIS A 247 1.28 22.44 0.65
N PRO A 248 1.11 23.72 1.01
CA PRO A 248 2.16 24.55 1.61
C PRO A 248 2.68 24.01 2.95
N LYS A 249 1.83 23.32 3.71
CA LYS A 249 2.21 22.73 5.01
C LYS A 249 2.68 21.26 4.93
N ARG A 250 2.76 20.68 3.73
CA ARG A 250 3.25 19.30 3.56
C ARG A 250 4.67 19.13 4.10
N GLN A 251 5.54 20.11 3.83
CA GLN A 251 6.93 20.09 4.31
C GLN A 251 7.00 20.12 5.84
N THR A 252 6.10 20.83 6.51
CA THR A 252 6.04 20.84 7.98
C THR A 252 5.87 19.46 8.58
N LEU A 253 5.00 18.60 8.01
CA LEU A 253 4.83 17.22 8.47
C LEU A 253 6.09 16.38 8.23
N ILE A 254 6.76 16.57 7.09
CA ILE A 254 8.03 15.91 6.78
C ILE A 254 9.12 16.34 7.78
N ASP A 255 9.18 17.60 8.14
CA ASP A 255 10.14 18.12 9.12
C ASP A 255 9.90 17.57 10.52
N ILE A 256 8.62 17.45 10.93
CA ILE A 256 8.23 16.81 12.19
C ILE A 256 8.70 15.34 12.21
N LEU A 257 8.46 14.60 11.13
CA LEU A 257 8.92 13.21 11.00
C LEU A 257 10.44 13.10 11.12
N ASN A 258 11.19 14.00 10.45
CA ASN A 258 12.66 14.02 10.52
C ASN A 258 13.16 14.29 11.94
N ARG A 259 12.57 15.24 12.67
CA ARG A 259 12.93 15.51 14.06
C ARG A 259 12.66 14.32 14.97
N LEU A 260 11.51 13.66 14.81
CA LEU A 260 11.17 12.46 15.56
C LEU A 260 12.15 11.32 15.27
N VAL A 261 12.42 11.02 14.00
CA VAL A 261 13.34 9.94 13.62
C VAL A 261 14.75 10.19 14.14
N ASN A 262 15.23 11.44 14.12
CA ASN A 262 16.53 11.81 14.69
C ASN A 262 16.58 11.60 16.21
N ALA A 263 15.47 11.77 16.93
CA ALA A 263 15.42 11.53 18.37
C ALA A 263 15.37 10.03 18.70
N ILE A 264 14.51 9.26 18.04
CA ILE A 264 14.37 7.81 18.30
C ILE A 264 15.61 7.01 17.86
N GLU A 265 16.32 7.44 16.81
CA GLU A 265 17.58 6.83 16.38
C GLU A 265 18.62 6.79 17.52
N LYS A 266 18.70 7.85 18.34
CA LYS A 266 19.63 7.94 19.47
C LYS A 266 19.29 6.94 20.58
N GLN A 267 18.04 6.47 20.62
CA GLN A 267 17.52 5.51 21.62
C GLN A 267 17.53 4.07 21.10
N GLN A 268 17.86 3.83 19.83
CA GLN A 268 17.96 2.48 19.29
C GLN A 268 19.09 1.71 19.95
N ASP A 269 18.80 0.57 20.53
CA ASP A 269 19.83 -0.32 21.08
C ASP A 269 20.77 -0.78 19.98
N LYS A 270 22.08 -0.60 20.19
CA LYS A 270 23.10 -0.86 19.16
C LYS A 270 23.31 -2.34 18.88
N THR A 271 23.00 -3.21 19.84
CA THR A 271 23.21 -4.65 19.76
C THR A 271 22.02 -5.35 19.09
N THR A 272 20.81 -5.01 19.52
CA THR A 272 19.59 -5.66 19.06
C THR A 272 18.90 -4.89 17.92
N GLY A 273 19.12 -3.58 17.83
CA GLY A 273 18.41 -2.70 16.92
C GLY A 273 16.97 -2.35 17.35
N LEU A 274 16.58 -2.72 18.56
CA LEU A 274 15.23 -2.55 19.11
C LEU A 274 15.12 -1.32 20.01
N TRP A 275 13.91 -1.01 20.44
CA TRP A 275 13.63 0.05 21.41
C TRP A 275 12.93 -0.51 22.64
N TYR A 276 13.31 0.06 23.81
CA TYR A 276 12.67 -0.23 25.08
C TYR A 276 11.24 0.34 25.13
N ASP A 277 10.39 -0.27 25.95
CA ASP A 277 9.00 0.19 26.16
C ASP A 277 8.95 1.63 26.68
N VAL A 278 9.75 1.95 27.70
CA VAL A 278 9.96 3.32 28.16
C VAL A 278 11.35 3.79 27.74
N MET A 279 11.39 4.74 26.79
CA MET A 279 12.66 5.24 26.26
C MET A 279 13.33 6.25 27.20
N ASN A 280 14.68 6.30 27.16
CA ASN A 280 15.51 7.22 27.92
C ASN A 280 15.30 7.17 29.45
N TYR A 281 14.81 6.05 29.98
CA TYR A 281 14.62 5.89 31.43
C TYR A 281 15.90 5.39 32.12
N ASN A 282 16.34 6.14 33.14
CA ASN A 282 17.55 5.82 33.93
C ASN A 282 17.29 5.83 35.43
N GLY A 283 16.01 5.81 35.84
CA GLY A 283 15.61 5.80 37.24
C GLY A 283 15.67 4.42 37.91
N PRO A 284 15.14 4.32 39.15
CA PRO A 284 15.02 3.06 39.87
C PRO A 284 14.23 2.02 39.11
N GLY A 285 14.67 0.75 39.20
CA GLY A 285 13.97 -0.36 38.53
C GLY A 285 14.20 -0.46 37.04
N LYS A 286 15.11 0.32 36.43
CA LYS A 286 15.38 0.35 34.98
C LYS A 286 15.66 -1.02 34.36
N GLU A 287 16.16 -1.97 35.16
CA GLU A 287 16.43 -3.35 34.74
C GLU A 287 15.17 -4.15 34.40
N LYS A 288 13.98 -3.66 34.80
CA LYS A 288 12.68 -4.23 34.44
C LYS A 288 12.20 -3.80 33.06
N ASN A 289 12.85 -2.78 32.45
CA ASN A 289 12.48 -2.30 31.13
C ASN A 289 12.81 -3.35 30.08
N TYR A 290 11.98 -3.51 29.10
CA TYR A 290 12.10 -4.55 28.09
C TYR A 290 12.01 -3.95 26.67
N PHE A 291 12.54 -4.67 25.68
CA PHE A 291 12.35 -4.33 24.27
C PHE A 291 10.89 -4.61 23.88
N GLU A 292 10.24 -3.60 23.27
CA GLU A 292 8.83 -3.66 22.96
C GLU A 292 8.62 -3.86 21.45
N ALA A 293 7.82 -4.89 21.09
CA ALA A 293 7.67 -5.34 19.72
C ALA A 293 6.89 -4.34 18.86
N SER A 294 5.76 -3.82 19.34
CA SER A 294 4.91 -2.96 18.52
C SER A 294 5.59 -1.65 18.16
N ALA A 295 6.23 -0.99 19.11
CA ALA A 295 6.99 0.24 18.88
C ALA A 295 8.15 0.02 17.91
N SER A 296 8.90 -1.09 18.10
CA SER A 296 10.01 -1.44 17.19
C SER A 296 9.49 -1.67 15.76
N CYS A 297 8.33 -2.31 15.59
CA CYS A 297 7.69 -2.50 14.29
C CYS A 297 7.21 -1.17 13.68
N GLN A 298 6.56 -0.31 14.47
CA GLN A 298 6.07 1.00 14.03
C GLN A 298 7.22 1.91 13.55
N PHE A 299 8.28 2.02 14.33
CA PHE A 299 9.45 2.80 13.92
C PHE A 299 10.10 2.22 12.66
N THR A 300 10.16 0.89 12.54
CA THR A 300 10.66 0.23 11.33
C THR A 300 9.81 0.59 10.12
N TYR A 301 8.48 0.51 10.24
CA TYR A 301 7.53 0.87 9.18
C TYR A 301 7.65 2.33 8.78
N ALA A 302 7.55 3.25 9.75
CA ALA A 302 7.59 4.68 9.47
C ALA A 302 8.91 5.11 8.82
N ILE A 303 10.04 4.58 9.28
CA ILE A 303 11.36 4.90 8.71
C ILE A 303 11.49 4.29 7.31
N ALA A 304 11.14 3.02 7.12
CA ALA A 304 11.24 2.34 5.83
C ALA A 304 10.38 3.03 4.77
N LYS A 305 9.10 3.30 5.09
CA LYS A 305 8.16 4.03 4.23
C LYS A 305 8.61 5.46 3.98
N GLY A 306 9.07 6.17 5.02
CA GLY A 306 9.55 7.54 4.91
C GLY A 306 10.75 7.66 3.97
N VAL A 307 11.69 6.72 4.02
CA VAL A 307 12.83 6.67 3.07
C VAL A 307 12.35 6.34 1.66
N ARG A 308 11.49 5.34 1.49
CA ARG A 308 10.95 4.95 0.17
C ARG A 308 10.19 6.09 -0.50
N LYS A 309 9.41 6.86 0.25
CA LYS A 309 8.63 8.00 -0.25
C LYS A 309 9.46 9.30 -0.35
N GLY A 310 10.73 9.28 0.05
CA GLY A 310 11.62 10.45 -0.02
C GLY A 310 11.38 11.49 1.09
N TYR A 311 10.66 11.14 2.15
CA TYR A 311 10.44 12.02 3.32
C TYR A 311 11.64 12.03 4.26
N LEU A 312 12.38 10.94 4.29
CA LEU A 312 13.59 10.77 5.10
C LEU A 312 14.82 10.55 4.21
N PRO A 313 16.02 10.99 4.66
CA PRO A 313 17.27 10.70 3.97
C PRO A 313 17.51 9.19 3.82
N ALA A 314 18.07 8.78 2.69
CA ALA A 314 18.35 7.36 2.38
C ALA A 314 19.20 6.65 3.46
N ALA A 315 20.10 7.37 4.13
CA ALA A 315 20.95 6.83 5.21
C ALA A 315 20.13 6.26 6.40
N LYS A 316 18.90 6.79 6.64
CA LYS A 316 18.01 6.31 7.71
C LYS A 316 17.52 4.89 7.49
N LEU A 317 17.59 4.36 6.27
CA LEU A 317 17.21 2.99 5.98
C LEU A 317 18.01 1.95 6.78
N ALA A 318 19.25 2.26 7.16
CA ALA A 318 20.07 1.39 7.98
C ALA A 318 19.46 1.12 9.37
N ILE A 319 18.73 2.11 9.93
CA ILE A 319 18.01 2.00 11.21
C ILE A 319 16.89 0.97 11.08
N ALA A 320 16.05 1.11 10.04
CA ALA A 320 14.94 0.17 9.80
C ALA A 320 15.44 -1.26 9.52
N LYS A 321 16.50 -1.42 8.73
CA LYS A 321 17.08 -2.75 8.44
C LYS A 321 17.61 -3.42 9.71
N ARG A 322 18.33 -2.69 10.56
CA ARG A 322 18.86 -3.21 11.82
C ARG A 322 17.71 -3.59 12.78
N SER A 323 16.71 -2.74 12.88
CA SER A 323 15.52 -3.01 13.69
C SER A 323 14.75 -4.23 13.20
N TYR A 324 14.50 -4.34 11.90
CA TYR A 324 13.75 -5.48 11.35
C TYR A 324 14.48 -6.81 11.61
N ALA A 325 15.80 -6.83 11.47
CA ALA A 325 16.59 -8.02 11.83
C ALA A 325 16.45 -8.37 13.32
N GLY A 326 16.47 -7.35 14.21
CA GLY A 326 16.22 -7.54 15.63
C GLY A 326 14.81 -8.05 15.95
N ILE A 327 13.78 -7.49 15.31
CA ILE A 327 12.39 -7.91 15.44
C ILE A 327 12.24 -9.40 15.09
N VAL A 328 12.75 -9.79 13.92
CA VAL A 328 12.67 -11.19 13.46
C VAL A 328 13.38 -12.12 14.43
N LYS A 329 14.57 -11.74 14.90
CA LYS A 329 15.35 -12.57 15.82
C LYS A 329 14.72 -12.68 17.21
N GLN A 330 14.18 -11.59 17.74
CA GLN A 330 13.75 -11.51 19.15
C GLN A 330 12.29 -11.89 19.33
N PHE A 331 11.42 -11.50 18.39
CA PHE A 331 9.98 -11.53 18.60
C PHE A 331 9.24 -12.56 17.72
N ILE A 332 9.82 -13.01 16.61
CA ILE A 332 9.16 -14.00 15.75
C ILE A 332 9.55 -15.41 16.19
N LYS A 333 8.53 -16.24 16.46
CA LYS A 333 8.72 -17.65 16.78
C LYS A 333 7.74 -18.51 16.00
N VAL A 334 8.24 -19.64 15.51
CA VAL A 334 7.40 -20.66 14.85
C VAL A 334 7.12 -21.77 15.85
N GLU A 335 5.85 -21.92 16.19
CA GLU A 335 5.40 -22.93 17.16
C GLU A 335 4.12 -23.60 16.64
N ASN A 336 4.04 -24.92 16.67
CA ASN A 336 2.87 -25.68 16.21
C ASN A 336 2.41 -25.32 14.78
N GLY A 337 3.38 -25.02 13.89
CA GLY A 337 3.10 -24.61 12.51
C GLY A 337 2.48 -23.21 12.36
N GLN A 338 2.54 -22.39 13.39
CA GLN A 338 2.12 -20.99 13.38
C GLN A 338 3.32 -20.08 13.60
N THR A 339 3.38 -18.97 12.85
CA THR A 339 4.39 -17.91 13.03
C THR A 339 3.79 -16.84 13.92
N ASN A 340 4.29 -16.74 15.15
CA ASN A 340 3.75 -15.91 16.22
C ASN A 340 4.64 -14.70 16.49
N LEU A 341 4.02 -13.57 16.88
CA LEU A 341 4.71 -12.37 17.36
C LEU A 341 4.64 -12.29 18.88
N TYR A 342 5.79 -12.23 19.51
CA TYR A 342 5.98 -12.06 20.96
C TYR A 342 6.33 -10.60 21.30
N GLY A 343 6.37 -10.26 22.59
CA GLY A 343 6.97 -9.03 23.08
C GLY A 343 6.11 -7.77 22.93
N THR A 344 4.79 -7.89 22.73
CA THR A 344 3.89 -6.74 22.67
C THR A 344 3.23 -6.49 24.02
N VAL A 345 3.39 -5.29 24.59
CA VAL A 345 2.62 -4.89 25.77
C VAL A 345 1.15 -4.76 25.41
N LYS A 346 0.27 -5.32 26.24
CA LYS A 346 -1.18 -5.40 25.95
C LYS A 346 -1.82 -4.02 25.78
N VAL A 347 -1.60 -3.14 26.76
CA VAL A 347 -2.16 -1.79 26.76
C VAL A 347 -1.35 -0.91 27.70
N SER A 348 -1.18 0.37 27.36
CA SER A 348 -0.75 1.38 28.31
C SER A 348 -1.56 2.66 28.06
N GLY A 349 -1.78 3.44 29.11
CA GLY A 349 -2.59 4.64 29.04
C GLY A 349 -2.40 5.51 30.28
N LEU A 350 -3.19 6.55 30.40
CA LEU A 350 -3.10 7.53 31.49
C LEU A 350 -4.49 7.77 32.10
N GLY A 351 -4.55 8.02 33.39
CA GLY A 351 -5.83 8.25 34.10
C GLY A 351 -6.73 7.00 34.10
N GLY A 352 -8.02 7.20 34.22
CA GLY A 352 -9.02 6.14 34.25
C GLY A 352 -9.23 5.49 35.62
N ASN A 353 -9.90 4.33 35.62
CA ASN A 353 -10.15 3.54 36.83
C ASN A 353 -9.93 2.05 36.50
N PRO A 354 -8.93 1.33 37.11
CA PRO A 354 -7.96 1.88 38.08
C PRO A 354 -7.12 3.01 37.47
N TYR A 355 -6.63 3.90 38.34
CA TYR A 355 -5.89 5.09 37.92
C TYR A 355 -4.47 4.71 37.43
N ARG A 356 -4.13 5.13 36.21
CA ARG A 356 -2.85 4.94 35.57
C ARG A 356 -2.07 6.26 35.65
N ASP A 357 -1.03 6.27 36.47
CA ASP A 357 -0.30 7.49 36.84
C ASP A 357 0.83 7.84 35.83
N GLY A 358 1.11 6.96 34.88
CA GLY A 358 2.19 7.13 33.91
C GLY A 358 3.59 6.97 34.49
N SER A 359 3.71 6.43 35.72
CA SER A 359 5.02 6.07 36.34
C SER A 359 5.67 4.90 35.61
N PHE A 360 6.97 4.72 35.85
CA PHE A 360 7.70 3.57 35.32
C PHE A 360 7.13 2.25 35.86
N GLU A 361 6.81 2.21 37.13
CA GLU A 361 6.19 1.07 37.80
C GLU A 361 4.86 0.69 37.15
N TYR A 362 4.05 1.67 36.79
CA TYR A 362 2.81 1.43 36.05
C TYR A 362 3.09 0.80 34.68
N TYR A 363 3.97 1.37 33.85
CA TYR A 363 4.29 0.80 32.54
C TYR A 363 4.83 -0.63 32.65
N MET A 364 5.68 -0.91 33.62
CA MET A 364 6.24 -2.25 33.84
C MET A 364 5.24 -3.25 34.46
N SER A 365 4.09 -2.80 34.95
CA SER A 365 3.04 -3.67 35.47
C SER A 365 2.10 -4.21 34.39
N GLU A 366 2.09 -3.60 33.21
CA GLU A 366 1.22 -4.04 32.12
C GLU A 366 1.72 -5.35 31.48
N PRO A 367 0.81 -6.31 31.20
CA PRO A 367 1.22 -7.62 30.69
C PRO A 367 1.74 -7.56 29.25
N VAL A 368 2.81 -8.30 28.99
CA VAL A 368 3.34 -8.56 27.65
C VAL A 368 2.73 -9.86 27.14
N ILE A 369 2.12 -9.83 25.96
CA ILE A 369 1.34 -10.94 25.42
C ILE A 369 1.78 -11.33 24.00
N VAL A 370 1.40 -12.54 23.58
CA VAL A 370 1.66 -13.08 22.25
C VAL A 370 0.51 -12.71 21.31
N ASN A 371 0.85 -12.37 20.07
CA ASN A 371 -0.11 -12.04 19.02
C ASN A 371 -1.11 -10.93 19.39
N ASP A 372 -0.69 -9.94 20.17
CA ASP A 372 -1.54 -8.76 20.37
C ASP A 372 -1.82 -8.07 19.03
N PRO A 373 -3.08 -7.71 18.71
CA PRO A 373 -3.43 -7.10 17.41
C PRO A 373 -2.62 -5.85 17.07
N LYS A 374 -2.27 -5.03 18.05
CA LYS A 374 -1.47 -3.80 17.83
C LYS A 374 -0.06 -4.12 17.36
N GLY A 375 0.59 -5.09 18.01
CA GLY A 375 1.90 -5.57 17.59
C GLY A 375 1.86 -6.29 16.26
N VAL A 376 0.90 -7.20 16.08
CA VAL A 376 0.72 -7.94 14.83
C VAL A 376 0.48 -7.00 13.65
N GLY A 377 -0.43 -6.04 13.77
CA GLY A 377 -0.70 -5.08 12.69
C GLY A 377 0.54 -4.24 12.36
N ALA A 378 1.25 -3.72 13.38
CA ALA A 378 2.51 -3.00 13.18
C ALA A 378 3.60 -3.88 12.50
N PHE A 379 3.69 -5.16 12.89
CA PHE A 379 4.61 -6.11 12.24
C PHE A 379 4.26 -6.34 10.77
N LEU A 380 2.99 -6.53 10.44
CA LEU A 380 2.55 -6.72 9.05
C LEU A 380 2.90 -5.49 8.18
N LEU A 381 2.68 -4.28 8.70
CA LEU A 381 3.06 -3.04 8.02
C LEU A 381 4.58 -2.94 7.82
N ALA A 382 5.37 -3.18 8.88
CA ALA A 382 6.83 -3.17 8.81
C ALA A 382 7.35 -4.23 7.82
N SER A 383 6.85 -5.46 7.91
CA SER A 383 7.28 -6.58 7.06
C SER A 383 6.98 -6.32 5.59
N THR A 384 5.77 -5.83 5.25
CA THR A 384 5.42 -5.51 3.87
C THR A 384 6.28 -4.39 3.28
N GLU A 385 6.65 -3.37 4.07
CA GLU A 385 7.58 -2.32 3.62
C GLU A 385 9.00 -2.85 3.43
N MET A 386 9.50 -3.68 4.36
CA MET A 386 10.83 -4.27 4.25
C MET A 386 10.95 -5.24 3.07
N GLU A 387 9.90 -5.98 2.76
CA GLU A 387 9.80 -6.84 1.59
C GLU A 387 9.88 -6.03 0.27
N LYS A 388 9.24 -4.86 0.19
CA LYS A 388 9.38 -3.92 -0.94
C LYS A 388 10.82 -3.46 -1.12
N LEU A 389 11.52 -3.13 -0.03
CA LEU A 389 12.89 -2.62 -0.09
C LEU A 389 13.88 -3.58 -0.77
N ALA A 390 13.62 -4.88 -0.75
CA ALA A 390 14.46 -5.87 -1.41
C ALA A 390 14.46 -5.75 -2.95
N THR A 391 13.44 -5.11 -3.53
CA THR A 391 13.24 -5.02 -4.98
C THR A 391 13.41 -3.60 -5.55
N LEU A 392 13.51 -2.58 -4.70
CA LEU A 392 13.55 -1.16 -5.13
C LEU A 392 14.65 -0.82 -6.14
N SER A 393 15.79 -1.50 -6.09
CA SER A 393 16.94 -1.21 -6.96
C SER A 393 16.65 -1.43 -8.45
N ILE A 394 15.65 -2.24 -8.80
CA ILE A 394 15.33 -2.63 -10.19
C ILE A 394 14.81 -1.43 -10.99
N GLY A 395 13.96 -0.62 -10.40
CA GLY A 395 13.35 0.55 -11.03
C GLY A 395 13.89 1.90 -10.56
N ASN A 396 14.89 1.90 -9.68
CA ASN A 396 15.45 3.14 -9.15
C ASN A 396 15.92 4.08 -10.27
N GLY A 397 15.53 5.35 -10.19
CA GLY A 397 15.82 6.37 -11.20
C GLY A 397 14.95 6.30 -12.47
N LYS A 398 13.96 5.38 -12.54
CA LYS A 398 13.04 5.27 -13.68
C LYS A 398 11.71 5.93 -13.40
N THR A 399 11.18 6.62 -14.40
CA THR A 399 9.85 7.24 -14.37
C THR A 399 8.92 6.54 -15.35
N ILE A 400 7.75 6.15 -14.87
CA ILE A 400 6.66 5.56 -15.65
C ILE A 400 5.65 6.66 -15.92
N LEU A 401 5.50 7.04 -17.16
CA LEU A 401 4.63 8.12 -17.61
C LEU A 401 3.36 7.53 -18.23
N LEU A 402 2.21 7.79 -17.63
CA LEU A 402 0.90 7.41 -18.15
C LEU A 402 0.30 8.56 -18.93
N ASP A 403 -0.10 8.29 -20.15
CA ASP A 403 -0.82 9.27 -20.98
C ASP A 403 -2.22 9.53 -20.41
N ARG A 404 -2.58 10.81 -20.33
CA ARG A 404 -3.93 11.31 -20.06
C ARG A 404 -4.28 12.44 -21.02
N TYR A 405 -3.60 12.49 -22.15
CA TYR A 405 -3.89 13.42 -23.24
C TYR A 405 -4.71 12.76 -24.34
N PHE A 406 -4.31 11.58 -24.79
CA PHE A 406 -5.08 10.82 -25.79
C PHE A 406 -6.27 10.09 -25.17
N ASN A 407 -6.12 9.56 -23.94
CA ASN A 407 -7.24 9.14 -23.10
C ASN A 407 -7.46 10.21 -22.02
N SER A 408 -8.44 11.04 -22.20
CA SER A 408 -8.70 12.20 -21.34
C SER A 408 -10.12 12.19 -20.76
N GLU A 409 -10.70 11.01 -20.63
CA GLU A 409 -12.01 10.81 -20.03
C GLU A 409 -12.09 11.43 -18.62
N LYS A 410 -13.22 12.05 -18.33
CA LYS A 410 -13.49 12.66 -17.03
C LYS A 410 -14.86 12.27 -16.51
N ARG A 411 -14.97 12.18 -15.19
CA ARG A 411 -16.23 12.05 -14.49
C ARG A 411 -16.30 13.03 -13.34
N LYS A 412 -17.51 13.28 -12.85
CA LYS A 412 -17.70 14.01 -11.60
C LYS A 412 -17.32 13.10 -10.43
N ASP A 413 -16.47 13.61 -9.53
CA ASP A 413 -16.25 12.99 -8.24
C ASP A 413 -17.41 13.27 -7.28
N ALA A 414 -17.33 12.76 -6.05
CA ALA A 414 -18.36 12.96 -5.03
C ALA A 414 -18.55 14.44 -4.60
N THR A 415 -17.62 15.33 -4.96
CA THR A 415 -17.71 16.78 -4.71
C THR A 415 -18.27 17.55 -5.90
N GLY A 416 -18.52 16.87 -7.02
CA GLY A 416 -18.96 17.48 -8.29
C GLY A 416 -17.83 18.03 -9.15
N LYS A 417 -16.56 17.83 -8.76
CA LYS A 417 -15.38 18.25 -9.52
C LYS A 417 -15.08 17.24 -10.63
N ASP A 418 -14.66 17.75 -11.81
CA ASP A 418 -14.17 16.90 -12.88
C ASP A 418 -12.81 16.31 -12.51
N VAL A 419 -12.72 14.97 -12.52
CA VAL A 419 -11.50 14.21 -12.31
C VAL A 419 -11.27 13.26 -13.46
N TYR A 420 -10.00 12.99 -13.78
CA TYR A 420 -9.67 11.94 -14.74
C TYR A 420 -10.19 10.59 -14.26
N TRP A 421 -10.68 9.81 -15.18
CA TRP A 421 -11.28 8.52 -14.92
C TRP A 421 -10.86 7.54 -16.01
N HIS A 422 -10.98 6.24 -15.72
CA HIS A 422 -10.49 5.14 -16.55
C HIS A 422 -8.95 5.09 -16.63
N TYR A 423 -8.38 3.94 -16.36
CA TYR A 423 -6.94 3.63 -16.47
C TYR A 423 -5.97 4.51 -15.66
N VAL A 424 -6.41 5.35 -14.74
CA VAL A 424 -5.54 6.26 -14.00
C VAL A 424 -4.95 5.63 -12.72
N TRP A 425 -3.78 6.13 -12.31
CA TRP A 425 -3.07 5.61 -11.13
C TRP A 425 -3.82 5.81 -9.81
N GLU A 426 -4.58 6.88 -9.69
CA GLU A 426 -5.31 7.27 -8.49
C GLU A 426 -6.58 6.46 -8.26
N GLU A 427 -7.10 5.82 -9.29
CA GLU A 427 -8.36 5.07 -9.26
C GLU A 427 -8.15 3.68 -8.67
N ARG A 428 -8.88 3.37 -7.58
CA ARG A 428 -8.91 2.05 -6.93
C ARG A 428 -10.10 1.19 -7.35
N SER A 429 -11.09 1.76 -8.03
CA SER A 429 -12.21 1.00 -8.59
C SER A 429 -11.77 0.10 -9.76
N ASN A 430 -12.70 -0.62 -10.35
CA ASN A 430 -12.42 -1.70 -11.30
C ASN A 430 -11.48 -1.29 -12.43
N SER A 431 -11.80 -0.20 -13.11
CA SER A 431 -11.11 0.23 -14.33
C SER A 431 -9.79 0.99 -14.12
N GLY A 432 -9.38 1.22 -12.87
CA GLY A 432 -8.15 1.95 -12.57
C GLY A 432 -6.88 1.10 -12.70
N PHE A 433 -5.74 1.78 -12.69
CA PHE A 433 -4.41 1.16 -12.74
C PHE A 433 -3.65 1.26 -11.42
N ASN A 434 -4.33 1.51 -10.28
CA ASN A 434 -3.70 1.67 -8.98
C ASN A 434 -2.86 0.45 -8.57
N THR A 435 -3.37 -0.76 -8.76
CA THR A 435 -2.65 -2.01 -8.43
C THR A 435 -1.42 -2.18 -9.31
N TRP A 436 -1.52 -1.92 -10.61
CA TRP A 436 -0.37 -1.98 -11.51
C TRP A 436 0.67 -0.90 -11.19
N GLY A 437 0.23 0.31 -10.87
CA GLY A 437 1.09 1.39 -10.38
C GLY A 437 1.85 1.00 -9.11
N ASN A 438 1.16 0.38 -8.14
CA ASN A 438 1.81 -0.12 -6.92
C ASN A 438 2.90 -1.17 -7.22
N ILE A 439 2.73 -2.02 -8.24
CA ILE A 439 3.78 -2.96 -8.65
C ILE A 439 5.01 -2.20 -9.15
N PHE A 440 4.87 -1.15 -9.96
CA PHE A 440 6.00 -0.32 -10.38
C PHE A 440 6.71 0.36 -9.19
N GLU A 441 5.95 0.96 -8.26
CA GLU A 441 6.51 1.57 -7.05
C GLU A 441 7.22 0.56 -6.14
N ARG A 442 6.69 -0.66 -6.03
CA ARG A 442 7.31 -1.76 -5.30
C ARG A 442 8.69 -2.12 -5.86
N TYR A 443 8.89 -1.95 -7.16
CA TYR A 443 10.18 -2.14 -7.82
C TYR A 443 11.04 -0.86 -7.86
N GLY A 444 10.58 0.24 -7.25
CA GLY A 444 11.34 1.48 -7.08
C GLY A 444 11.20 2.51 -8.20
N ALA A 445 10.30 2.29 -9.16
CA ALA A 445 10.02 3.28 -10.18
C ALA A 445 9.10 4.41 -9.64
N LYS A 446 9.19 5.58 -10.22
CA LYS A 446 8.32 6.72 -9.99
C LYS A 446 7.14 6.69 -10.97
N LEU A 447 5.92 6.92 -10.49
CA LEU A 447 4.75 7.14 -11.33
C LEU A 447 4.59 8.62 -11.66
N SER A 448 4.12 8.91 -12.87
CA SER A 448 3.75 10.25 -13.33
C SER A 448 2.65 10.14 -14.38
N SER A 449 1.94 11.23 -14.64
CA SER A 449 0.92 11.31 -15.68
C SER A 449 1.20 12.51 -16.60
N LEU A 450 0.74 12.43 -17.86
CA LEU A 450 0.91 13.46 -18.88
C LEU A 450 -0.43 13.92 -19.41
N ASP A 451 -0.84 15.13 -19.05
CA ASP A 451 -2.15 15.72 -19.38
C ASP A 451 -2.12 16.59 -20.64
N ILE A 452 -0.96 16.75 -21.26
CA ILE A 452 -0.73 17.57 -22.44
C ILE A 452 -0.09 16.75 -23.54
N ALA A 453 -0.12 17.26 -24.78
CA ALA A 453 0.50 16.61 -25.92
C ALA A 453 1.95 16.19 -25.65
N PRO A 454 2.38 14.98 -26.07
CA PRO A 454 3.76 14.54 -25.90
C PRO A 454 4.71 15.42 -26.72
N THR A 455 5.77 15.86 -26.05
CA THR A 455 6.87 16.64 -26.64
C THR A 455 8.21 16.01 -26.26
N ALA A 456 9.27 16.34 -26.99
CA ALA A 456 10.62 15.89 -26.63
C ALA A 456 11.03 16.30 -25.20
N ALA A 457 10.54 17.44 -24.71
CA ALA A 457 10.84 17.95 -23.38
C ALA A 457 10.17 17.11 -22.27
N ASN A 458 8.86 16.83 -22.40
CA ASN A 458 8.13 16.10 -21.37
C ASN A 458 8.40 14.57 -21.39
N LEU A 459 8.80 13.99 -22.52
CA LEU A 459 9.23 12.60 -22.60
C LEU A 459 10.69 12.38 -22.16
N LYS A 460 11.52 13.43 -22.08
CA LYS A 460 12.96 13.34 -21.81
C LYS A 460 13.31 12.48 -20.59
N ASN A 461 12.54 12.61 -19.52
CA ASN A 461 12.79 11.92 -18.25
C ASN A 461 11.95 10.65 -18.07
N ALA A 462 11.10 10.31 -19.03
CA ALA A 462 10.32 9.08 -19.00
C ALA A 462 11.20 7.89 -19.39
N SER A 463 11.12 6.80 -18.63
CA SER A 463 11.74 5.50 -18.98
C SER A 463 10.76 4.60 -19.68
N VAL A 464 9.48 4.70 -19.34
CA VAL A 464 8.34 4.02 -19.95
C VAL A 464 7.26 5.06 -20.20
N TYR A 465 6.66 5.06 -21.39
CA TYR A 465 5.49 5.86 -21.73
C TYR A 465 4.35 4.91 -22.12
N ILE A 466 3.19 5.09 -21.50
CA ILE A 466 2.02 4.22 -21.65
C ILE A 466 0.91 5.02 -22.31
N ILE A 467 0.46 4.57 -23.46
CA ILE A 467 -0.75 5.07 -24.11
C ILE A 467 -1.78 3.95 -24.07
N VAL A 468 -2.93 4.24 -23.50
CA VAL A 468 -3.99 3.28 -23.30
C VAL A 468 -5.30 3.85 -23.86
N ASP A 469 -5.96 3.08 -24.69
CA ASP A 469 -7.35 3.26 -25.15
C ASP A 469 -7.68 4.71 -25.54
N PRO A 470 -7.02 5.27 -26.60
CA PRO A 470 -7.22 6.67 -26.99
C PRO A 470 -8.69 6.97 -27.27
N ASP A 471 -9.19 8.08 -26.72
CA ASP A 471 -10.59 8.49 -26.81
C ASP A 471 -11.07 8.63 -28.26
N HIS A 472 -12.32 8.28 -28.48
CA HIS A 472 -13.09 8.71 -29.66
C HIS A 472 -14.28 9.57 -29.23
N LYS A 473 -15.08 10.06 -30.21
CA LYS A 473 -16.17 11.02 -29.95
C LYS A 473 -17.29 10.49 -29.05
N LYS A 474 -17.39 9.17 -28.87
CA LYS A 474 -18.39 8.56 -27.97
C LYS A 474 -18.01 8.75 -26.50
N ASP A 475 -16.71 8.66 -26.17
CA ASP A 475 -16.22 8.74 -24.80
C ASP A 475 -15.89 10.20 -24.43
N ASN A 476 -15.38 10.95 -25.39
CA ASN A 476 -15.03 12.35 -25.24
C ASN A 476 -15.52 13.15 -26.46
N PRO A 477 -16.37 14.16 -26.31
CA PRO A 477 -16.86 14.95 -27.44
C PRO A 477 -15.76 15.73 -28.18
N ASN A 478 -14.61 15.97 -27.54
CA ASN A 478 -13.45 16.66 -28.10
C ASN A 478 -12.16 15.85 -27.88
N PRO A 479 -12.01 14.67 -28.53
CA PRO A 479 -10.85 13.81 -28.30
C PRO A 479 -9.58 14.40 -28.90
N ASN A 480 -8.45 14.12 -28.28
CA ASN A 480 -7.13 14.47 -28.79
C ASN A 480 -6.60 13.31 -29.66
N TYR A 481 -6.64 13.45 -30.96
CA TYR A 481 -6.13 12.43 -31.87
C TYR A 481 -4.62 12.47 -32.02
N VAL A 482 -4.01 11.31 -32.27
CA VAL A 482 -2.58 11.19 -32.57
C VAL A 482 -2.26 11.88 -33.89
N SER A 483 -1.46 12.95 -33.83
CA SER A 483 -1.01 13.74 -34.99
C SER A 483 0.35 13.27 -35.52
N ASP A 484 0.71 13.68 -36.74
CA ASP A 484 2.03 13.38 -37.34
C ASP A 484 3.18 13.91 -36.48
N ASN A 485 3.00 15.06 -35.82
CA ASN A 485 3.99 15.59 -34.88
C ASN A 485 4.14 14.69 -33.64
N ASN A 486 3.04 14.18 -33.08
CA ASN A 486 3.08 13.23 -31.96
C ASN A 486 3.81 11.95 -32.38
N ILE A 487 3.48 11.41 -33.58
CA ILE A 487 4.14 10.21 -34.13
C ILE A 487 5.66 10.43 -34.21
N LYS A 488 6.08 11.56 -34.77
CA LYS A 488 7.51 11.88 -34.88
C LYS A 488 8.19 11.95 -33.51
N VAL A 489 7.63 12.70 -32.57
CA VAL A 489 8.20 12.89 -31.23
C VAL A 489 8.32 11.55 -30.48
N ILE A 490 7.26 10.75 -30.47
CA ILE A 490 7.23 9.45 -29.79
C ILE A 490 8.22 8.48 -30.43
N THR A 491 8.25 8.43 -31.77
CA THR A 491 9.16 7.57 -32.53
C THR A 491 10.63 7.92 -32.25
N ASP A 492 10.99 9.20 -32.28
CA ASP A 492 12.34 9.66 -31.98
C ASP A 492 12.75 9.32 -30.55
N TRP A 493 11.84 9.48 -29.58
CA TRP A 493 12.06 9.12 -28.18
C TRP A 493 12.26 7.60 -28.01
N VAL A 494 11.45 6.76 -28.67
CA VAL A 494 11.64 5.29 -28.67
C VAL A 494 13.00 4.94 -29.27
N LYS A 495 13.36 5.49 -30.45
CA LYS A 495 14.66 5.23 -31.09
C LYS A 495 15.84 5.60 -30.21
N ALA A 496 15.69 6.62 -29.36
CA ALA A 496 16.71 7.04 -28.40
C ALA A 496 16.84 6.10 -27.18
N GLY A 497 15.90 5.17 -26.96
CA GLY A 497 15.94 4.16 -25.88
C GLY A 497 14.70 4.11 -24.99
N GLY A 498 13.69 4.91 -25.28
CA GLY A 498 12.41 4.88 -24.56
C GLY A 498 11.67 3.56 -24.76
N LYS A 499 10.84 3.20 -23.78
CA LYS A 499 9.98 2.01 -23.83
C LYS A 499 8.53 2.45 -23.92
N LEU A 500 7.89 2.15 -25.06
CA LEU A 500 6.50 2.52 -25.34
C LEU A 500 5.57 1.33 -25.07
N ILE A 501 4.47 1.58 -24.38
CA ILE A 501 3.37 0.63 -24.22
C ILE A 501 2.17 1.17 -24.99
N LEU A 502 1.62 0.35 -25.87
CA LEU A 502 0.41 0.61 -26.62
C LEU A 502 -0.65 -0.42 -26.23
N MET A 503 -1.77 0.07 -25.69
CA MET A 503 -2.92 -0.76 -25.35
C MET A 503 -4.14 -0.17 -26.01
N ALA A 504 -4.88 -0.96 -26.75
CA ALA A 504 -6.13 -0.53 -27.37
C ALA A 504 -7.01 -1.73 -27.62
N ASN A 505 -8.30 -1.49 -27.59
CA ASN A 505 -9.34 -2.45 -27.92
C ASN A 505 -9.76 -2.29 -29.40
N ASP A 506 -11.01 -2.51 -29.75
CA ASP A 506 -11.55 -2.34 -31.09
C ASP A 506 -12.03 -0.88 -31.34
N SER A 507 -12.38 -0.56 -32.59
CA SER A 507 -12.81 0.78 -33.00
C SER A 507 -14.16 1.22 -32.42
N ALA A 508 -14.91 0.30 -31.80
CA ALA A 508 -16.12 0.63 -31.09
C ALA A 508 -15.82 1.26 -29.71
N ASN A 509 -14.61 1.04 -29.19
CA ASN A 509 -14.19 1.45 -27.85
C ASN A 509 -13.06 2.49 -27.87
N CYS A 510 -12.26 2.60 -28.95
CA CYS A 510 -11.16 3.58 -29.01
C CYS A 510 -10.90 4.10 -30.44
N ASP A 511 -10.09 5.16 -30.58
CA ASP A 511 -9.68 5.72 -31.87
C ASP A 511 -8.56 4.88 -32.50
N LEU A 512 -8.88 3.80 -33.17
CA LEU A 512 -7.91 3.02 -33.91
C LEU A 512 -7.39 3.72 -35.16
N GLN A 513 -8.18 4.61 -35.79
CA GLN A 513 -7.81 5.25 -37.05
C GLN A 513 -6.51 6.07 -36.95
N HIS A 514 -6.38 6.89 -35.91
CA HIS A 514 -5.19 7.72 -35.71
C HIS A 514 -4.12 6.97 -34.90
N PHE A 515 -4.55 6.13 -33.96
CA PHE A 515 -3.63 5.34 -33.13
C PHE A 515 -2.80 4.36 -33.95
N ASN A 516 -3.40 3.70 -34.96
CA ASN A 516 -2.68 2.80 -35.86
C ASN A 516 -1.60 3.52 -36.68
N LYS A 517 -1.73 4.80 -37.00
CA LYS A 517 -0.65 5.56 -37.65
C LYS A 517 0.65 5.56 -36.82
N LEU A 518 0.51 5.60 -35.48
CA LEU A 518 1.65 5.47 -34.58
C LEU A 518 2.14 4.02 -34.46
N ALA A 519 1.23 3.07 -34.29
CA ALA A 519 1.57 1.66 -34.09
C ALA A 519 2.26 1.05 -35.32
N GLU A 520 1.80 1.40 -36.54
CA GLU A 520 2.34 0.92 -37.82
C GLU A 520 3.80 1.36 -38.06
N VAL A 521 4.24 2.49 -37.48
CA VAL A 521 5.68 2.89 -37.51
C VAL A 521 6.57 1.81 -36.89
N PHE A 522 6.02 1.04 -35.96
CA PHE A 522 6.70 -0.05 -35.26
C PHE A 522 6.36 -1.44 -35.85
N GLY A 523 5.61 -1.48 -36.96
CA GLY A 523 5.19 -2.70 -37.63
C GLY A 523 4.10 -3.49 -36.90
N ILE A 524 3.26 -2.80 -36.13
CA ILE A 524 2.12 -3.35 -35.37
C ILE A 524 0.86 -2.59 -35.79
N LYS A 525 -0.23 -3.32 -36.03
CA LYS A 525 -1.54 -2.72 -36.31
C LYS A 525 -2.61 -3.39 -35.45
N PHE A 526 -3.39 -2.60 -34.76
CA PHE A 526 -4.58 -3.02 -34.04
C PHE A 526 -5.74 -3.22 -35.03
N THR A 527 -6.51 -4.29 -34.86
CA THR A 527 -7.63 -4.62 -35.75
C THR A 527 -8.97 -4.58 -35.02
N ASP A 528 -10.06 -4.59 -35.78
CA ASP A 528 -11.42 -4.75 -35.24
C ASP A 528 -11.82 -6.22 -35.01
N LYS A 529 -10.87 -7.15 -35.18
CA LYS A 529 -11.12 -8.57 -34.92
C LYS A 529 -11.06 -8.83 -33.42
N SER A 530 -12.21 -8.71 -32.75
CA SER A 530 -12.33 -9.03 -31.33
C SER A 530 -12.36 -10.55 -31.13
N ILE A 531 -11.53 -11.03 -30.22
CA ILE A 531 -11.42 -12.43 -29.80
C ILE A 531 -11.55 -12.52 -28.27
N ASN A 532 -11.57 -13.72 -27.70
CA ASN A 532 -11.75 -13.92 -26.26
C ASN A 532 -13.02 -13.27 -25.68
N MET A 533 -14.11 -13.31 -26.44
CA MET A 533 -15.43 -12.84 -25.97
C MET A 533 -15.89 -13.70 -24.81
N VAL A 534 -15.83 -13.15 -23.60
CA VAL A 534 -16.28 -13.84 -22.38
C VAL A 534 -17.74 -13.57 -22.12
N LYS A 535 -18.56 -14.63 -22.12
CA LYS A 535 -20.00 -14.56 -21.85
C LYS A 535 -20.31 -15.22 -20.50
N ASN A 536 -21.15 -14.58 -19.70
CA ASN A 536 -21.64 -15.12 -18.41
C ASN A 536 -20.52 -15.55 -17.46
N ASP A 537 -19.41 -14.78 -17.40
CA ASP A 537 -18.24 -15.05 -16.57
C ASP A 537 -17.61 -16.45 -16.79
N VAL A 538 -17.73 -17.00 -18.01
CA VAL A 538 -17.01 -18.23 -18.39
C VAL A 538 -15.53 -17.87 -18.61
N PHE A 539 -14.77 -17.74 -17.55
CA PHE A 539 -13.38 -17.23 -17.55
C PHE A 539 -12.43 -17.98 -18.50
N GLU A 540 -12.69 -19.26 -18.77
CA GLU A 540 -11.87 -20.05 -19.69
C GLU A 540 -11.86 -19.49 -21.13
N GLN A 541 -12.91 -18.79 -21.54
CA GLN A 541 -12.98 -18.12 -22.83
C GLN A 541 -11.94 -17.00 -22.95
N GLY A 542 -11.59 -16.35 -21.81
CA GLY A 542 -10.54 -15.33 -21.72
C GLY A 542 -9.16 -15.85 -21.34
N ALA A 543 -8.98 -17.18 -21.25
CA ALA A 543 -7.69 -17.75 -20.86
C ALA A 543 -6.62 -17.56 -21.94
N VAL A 544 -5.45 -17.10 -21.50
CA VAL A 544 -4.25 -16.95 -22.34
C VAL A 544 -3.08 -17.67 -21.66
N LEU A 545 -2.39 -18.52 -22.41
CA LEU A 545 -1.22 -19.28 -21.98
C LEU A 545 0.02 -18.69 -22.65
N PRO A 546 0.88 -17.94 -21.95
CA PRO A 546 2.02 -17.25 -22.57
C PRO A 546 3.09 -18.17 -23.17
N GLY A 547 3.09 -19.45 -22.81
CA GLY A 547 4.12 -20.39 -23.22
C GLY A 547 5.36 -20.37 -22.30
N SER A 548 6.05 -21.52 -22.20
CA SER A 548 7.16 -21.71 -21.25
C SER A 548 8.40 -20.88 -21.53
N ASN A 549 8.62 -20.48 -22.78
CA ASN A 549 9.80 -19.71 -23.23
C ASN A 549 9.49 -18.22 -23.47
N ASN A 550 8.38 -17.73 -22.94
CA ASN A 550 7.98 -16.33 -23.14
C ASN A 550 9.03 -15.38 -22.56
N PRO A 551 9.52 -14.39 -23.35
CA PRO A 551 10.57 -13.49 -22.88
C PRO A 551 10.09 -12.50 -21.80
N ILE A 552 8.78 -12.24 -21.75
CA ILE A 552 8.13 -11.30 -20.81
C ILE A 552 7.57 -12.08 -19.62
N PHE A 553 6.62 -12.96 -19.85
CA PHE A 553 5.84 -13.68 -18.85
C PHE A 553 6.57 -14.95 -18.39
N LYS A 554 7.70 -14.77 -17.69
CA LYS A 554 8.60 -15.88 -17.33
C LYS A 554 8.07 -16.78 -16.23
N THR A 555 7.25 -16.23 -15.36
CA THR A 555 6.75 -16.94 -14.18
C THR A 555 5.25 -17.20 -14.25
N THR A 556 4.56 -16.57 -15.19
CA THR A 556 3.11 -16.68 -15.41
C THR A 556 2.79 -17.88 -16.30
N LYS A 557 1.86 -18.72 -15.86
CA LYS A 557 1.41 -19.89 -16.62
C LYS A 557 0.09 -19.67 -17.35
N LYS A 558 -0.86 -18.97 -16.71
CA LYS A 558 -2.20 -18.71 -17.23
C LYS A 558 -2.61 -17.30 -16.79
N MET A 559 -3.09 -16.50 -17.71
CA MET A 559 -3.64 -15.16 -17.43
C MET A 559 -4.98 -14.98 -18.11
N TYR A 560 -5.75 -14.00 -17.67
CA TYR A 560 -7.07 -13.68 -18.16
C TYR A 560 -7.04 -12.35 -18.91
N LEU A 561 -7.45 -12.38 -20.19
CA LEU A 561 -7.68 -11.22 -21.02
C LEU A 561 -9.04 -11.39 -21.69
N LYS A 562 -9.91 -10.37 -21.58
CA LYS A 562 -11.27 -10.41 -22.09
C LYS A 562 -11.41 -9.45 -23.27
N GLU A 563 -12.16 -9.86 -24.31
CA GLU A 563 -12.51 -8.99 -25.44
C GLU A 563 -11.29 -8.34 -26.15
N VAL A 564 -10.27 -9.16 -26.39
CA VAL A 564 -8.99 -8.70 -26.93
C VAL A 564 -9.07 -8.53 -28.45
N SER A 565 -8.59 -7.42 -28.98
CA SER A 565 -8.41 -7.22 -30.41
C SER A 565 -7.16 -7.92 -30.92
N ALA A 566 -7.27 -8.59 -32.08
CA ALA A 566 -6.12 -9.20 -32.74
C ALA A 566 -5.17 -8.13 -33.28
N LEU A 567 -3.87 -8.44 -33.28
CA LEU A 567 -2.81 -7.60 -33.84
C LEU A 567 -2.29 -8.18 -35.17
N GLU A 568 -2.19 -7.34 -36.20
CA GLU A 568 -1.47 -7.64 -37.43
C GLU A 568 -0.02 -7.17 -37.29
N LEU A 569 0.95 -8.02 -37.70
CA LEU A 569 2.37 -7.74 -37.54
C LEU A 569 3.10 -7.80 -38.91
N HIS A 570 3.98 -6.83 -39.16
CA HIS A 570 4.90 -6.89 -40.30
C HIS A 570 5.93 -8.03 -40.14
N SER A 571 6.25 -8.45 -38.91
CA SER A 571 7.14 -9.56 -38.62
C SER A 571 6.54 -10.52 -37.60
N PRO A 572 6.32 -11.80 -37.94
CA PRO A 572 5.80 -12.79 -36.98
C PRO A 572 6.70 -13.02 -35.77
N LYS A 573 7.98 -12.72 -35.84
CA LYS A 573 8.93 -12.82 -34.72
C LYS A 573 8.62 -11.87 -33.56
N ASN A 574 7.76 -10.89 -33.79
CA ASN A 574 7.34 -9.91 -32.83
C ASN A 574 6.17 -10.40 -31.95
N ALA A 575 5.54 -11.54 -32.28
CA ALA A 575 4.47 -12.11 -31.48
C ALA A 575 4.97 -12.64 -30.12
N ASN A 576 4.30 -12.26 -29.03
CA ASN A 576 4.64 -12.71 -27.67
C ASN A 576 3.51 -13.51 -27.00
N ALA A 577 2.26 -13.34 -27.42
CA ALA A 577 1.17 -14.23 -27.08
C ALA A 577 0.22 -14.37 -28.27
N VAL A 578 -0.23 -15.60 -28.49
CA VAL A 578 -1.15 -15.97 -29.58
C VAL A 578 -2.31 -16.75 -28.96
N LYS A 579 -3.51 -16.47 -29.41
CA LYS A 579 -4.72 -17.19 -29.06
C LYS A 579 -5.45 -17.60 -30.34
N ASP A 580 -5.70 -18.90 -30.51
CA ASP A 580 -6.42 -19.48 -31.66
C ASP A 580 -5.85 -19.04 -33.03
N GLY A 581 -4.55 -18.82 -33.12
CA GLY A 581 -3.83 -18.36 -34.31
C GLY A 581 -3.69 -16.84 -34.44
N ASP A 582 -4.41 -16.05 -33.65
CA ASP A 582 -4.34 -14.60 -33.66
C ASP A 582 -3.32 -14.07 -32.66
N VAL A 583 -2.52 -13.09 -33.06
CA VAL A 583 -1.59 -12.41 -32.15
C VAL A 583 -2.35 -11.43 -31.28
N ILE A 584 -2.16 -11.48 -29.97
CA ILE A 584 -2.80 -10.60 -29.00
C ILE A 584 -1.83 -9.75 -28.19
N ILE A 585 -0.56 -10.19 -28.10
CA ILE A 585 0.52 -9.44 -27.49
C ILE A 585 1.73 -9.48 -28.40
N ALA A 586 2.33 -8.33 -28.65
CA ALA A 586 3.49 -8.18 -29.52
C ALA A 586 4.54 -7.24 -28.91
N THR A 587 5.79 -7.40 -29.36
CA THR A 587 6.88 -6.47 -29.06
C THR A 587 7.62 -6.11 -30.34
N ALA A 588 8.16 -4.89 -30.41
CA ALA A 588 9.01 -4.45 -31.50
C ALA A 588 10.23 -3.71 -30.95
N LYS A 589 11.38 -3.79 -31.67
CA LYS A 589 12.56 -2.97 -31.43
C LYS A 589 12.59 -1.82 -32.43
N SER A 590 12.88 -0.61 -31.94
CA SER A 590 13.10 0.54 -32.80
C SER A 590 14.29 1.34 -32.28
N GLY A 591 15.38 1.37 -33.02
CA GLY A 591 16.65 1.93 -32.56
C GLY A 591 17.12 1.24 -31.25
N LYS A 592 17.30 2.03 -30.19
CA LYS A 592 17.69 1.52 -28.85
C LYS A 592 16.48 1.17 -27.97
N GLY A 593 15.25 1.53 -28.38
CA GLY A 593 14.04 1.38 -27.60
C GLY A 593 13.24 0.13 -27.92
N LEU A 594 12.17 -0.02 -27.16
CA LEU A 594 11.26 -1.16 -27.22
C LEU A 594 9.81 -0.67 -27.28
N VAL A 595 8.98 -1.42 -27.99
CA VAL A 595 7.52 -1.24 -27.97
C VAL A 595 6.88 -2.53 -27.49
N PHE A 596 5.91 -2.43 -26.61
CA PHE A 596 5.00 -3.49 -26.20
C PHE A 596 3.59 -3.10 -26.66
N ALA A 597 2.89 -4.00 -27.29
CA ALA A 597 1.50 -3.79 -27.71
C ALA A 597 0.62 -4.95 -27.26
N VAL A 598 -0.60 -4.64 -26.86
CA VAL A 598 -1.62 -5.61 -26.50
C VAL A 598 -3.01 -5.10 -26.90
N GLY A 599 -3.83 -5.99 -27.42
CA GLY A 599 -5.17 -5.70 -27.93
C GLY A 599 -6.26 -5.48 -26.87
N ASP A 600 -5.89 -5.22 -25.63
CA ASP A 600 -6.80 -4.91 -24.51
C ASP A 600 -6.03 -4.28 -23.33
N PRO A 601 -6.58 -3.26 -22.65
CA PRO A 601 -5.97 -2.71 -21.43
C PRO A 601 -6.13 -3.62 -20.19
N TRP A 602 -5.88 -4.90 -20.29
CA TRP A 602 -6.11 -5.98 -19.31
C TRP A 602 -5.55 -5.79 -17.90
N LEU A 603 -4.81 -4.70 -17.66
CA LEU A 603 -4.16 -4.39 -16.38
C LEU A 603 -5.08 -3.65 -15.40
N TYR A 604 -6.37 -3.72 -15.60
CA TYR A 604 -7.39 -3.21 -14.69
C TYR A 604 -7.21 -3.75 -13.28
N ASN A 605 -7.54 -2.92 -12.29
CA ASN A 605 -7.49 -3.32 -10.88
C ASN A 605 -8.21 -4.64 -10.64
N GLU A 606 -9.47 -4.76 -11.08
CA GLU A 606 -10.29 -5.94 -10.80
C GLU A 606 -9.73 -7.25 -11.37
N TYR A 607 -8.90 -7.17 -12.42
CA TYR A 607 -8.24 -8.35 -12.98
C TYR A 607 -6.88 -8.63 -12.34
N VAL A 608 -6.17 -7.59 -11.92
CA VAL A 608 -4.81 -7.72 -11.37
C VAL A 608 -4.83 -8.00 -9.86
N ASP A 609 -5.77 -7.42 -9.12
CA ASP A 609 -5.83 -7.53 -7.65
C ASP A 609 -6.55 -8.78 -7.12
N GLY A 610 -7.00 -9.67 -8.02
CA GLY A 610 -7.62 -10.95 -7.69
C GLY A 610 -9.13 -10.89 -7.45
N ARG A 611 -9.79 -9.74 -7.59
CA ARG A 611 -11.25 -9.64 -7.33
C ARG A 611 -12.12 -10.34 -8.36
N LYS A 612 -11.75 -10.33 -9.62
CA LYS A 612 -12.61 -10.81 -10.71
C LYS A 612 -12.21 -12.22 -11.19
N PRO A 613 -10.99 -12.50 -11.68
CA PRO A 613 -10.65 -13.82 -12.16
C PRO A 613 -10.47 -14.83 -11.00
N PRO A 614 -10.82 -16.11 -11.22
CA PRO A 614 -10.47 -17.18 -10.29
C PRO A 614 -8.95 -17.29 -10.02
N ALA A 615 -8.58 -17.89 -8.89
CA ALA A 615 -7.20 -17.90 -8.38
C ALA A 615 -6.16 -18.59 -9.29
N GLU A 616 -6.59 -19.46 -10.21
CA GLU A 616 -5.68 -20.05 -11.20
C GLU A 616 -5.19 -19.06 -12.27
N TYR A 617 -5.88 -17.92 -12.45
CA TYR A 617 -5.44 -16.84 -13.34
C TYR A 617 -4.46 -15.94 -12.61
N GLN A 618 -3.26 -15.88 -13.13
CA GLN A 618 -2.11 -15.24 -12.49
C GLN A 618 -1.90 -13.80 -12.98
N ASN A 619 -2.96 -13.01 -13.09
CA ASN A 619 -2.88 -11.66 -13.65
C ASN A 619 -1.96 -10.71 -12.85
N TYR A 620 -1.97 -10.78 -11.51
CA TYR A 620 -1.01 -10.02 -10.71
C TYR A 620 0.45 -10.39 -11.06
N LYS A 621 0.71 -11.68 -11.19
CA LYS A 621 2.04 -12.20 -11.53
C LYS A 621 2.44 -11.84 -12.96
N ALA A 622 1.48 -11.85 -13.90
CA ALA A 622 1.70 -11.40 -15.27
C ALA A 622 2.02 -9.90 -15.33
N ALA A 623 1.29 -9.07 -14.58
CA ALA A 623 1.59 -7.65 -14.43
C ALA A 623 2.98 -7.42 -13.81
N GLU A 624 3.36 -8.23 -12.82
CA GLU A 624 4.69 -8.19 -12.19
C GLU A 624 5.81 -8.62 -13.17
N ASP A 625 5.60 -9.69 -13.97
CA ASP A 625 6.54 -10.11 -15.00
C ASP A 625 6.74 -9.01 -16.05
N LEU A 626 5.66 -8.35 -16.50
CA LEU A 626 5.72 -7.22 -17.42
C LEU A 626 6.49 -6.04 -16.82
N VAL A 627 6.21 -5.66 -15.58
CA VAL A 627 6.94 -4.60 -14.87
C VAL A 627 8.43 -4.91 -14.78
N LYS A 628 8.81 -6.12 -14.39
CA LYS A 628 10.21 -6.56 -14.34
C LYS A 628 10.89 -6.48 -15.70
N TRP A 629 10.18 -6.86 -16.77
CA TRP A 629 10.70 -6.77 -18.13
C TRP A 629 10.91 -5.31 -18.58
N LEU A 630 9.94 -4.44 -18.30
CA LEU A 630 10.02 -3.01 -18.59
C LEU A 630 11.13 -2.30 -17.81
N LEU A 631 11.37 -2.72 -16.57
CA LEU A 631 12.37 -2.10 -15.70
C LEU A 631 13.79 -2.68 -15.88
N LYS A 632 14.00 -3.71 -16.72
CA LYS A 632 15.36 -4.15 -17.06
C LYS A 632 16.08 -3.08 -17.88
N LYS A 633 17.42 -3.07 -17.75
CA LYS A 633 18.29 -2.18 -18.53
C LYS A 633 18.31 -2.57 -20.01
#